data_3977e904fe529e620d2ea314420680d1
#
_entry.id   3977e904fe529e620d2ea314420680d1
#
_cell.length_a   1.000
_cell.length_b   1.000
_cell.length_c   1.000
_cell.angle_alpha   90.00
_cell.angle_beta   90.00
_cell.angle_gamma   90.00
#
_symmetry.space_group_name_H-M   'P 1'
#
loop_
_entity.id
_entity.type
_entity.pdbx_description
1 polymer ?
#
loop_
_entity_poly.entity_id
_entity_poly.type
_entity_poly.pdbx_seq_one_letter_code
_entity_poly.pdbx_strand_id
1 'polypeptide(L)'
;PLGYVSASKPKLKQIASVFTQGLRVIPSLGILFILIPIIGVGRLPAIIALVILAVPPILLNTIVGLNEVPKSLIETALGLGMAPRQILRRVTLPLALPHILNGIKLALIEIIASATLATYIGAGGLGAIIFTGLGLYRYDLLLIGGGSVALISFISMIFFDVVISRLSINEHKKKERIKMKRKKLYLGSLLVIIICAIIGFVFVEKHAQGDNSSKADKTIRIGSKDFTENLVIGEIYALALEDNGYKVDRVSNISSSLIHNSLVNKKIDLYPEYTGTGLLSILKDKMETDPQKVYDKVKKGYETKFHVTWLNYASANDSQGLVIRADIAKELGIKTISDLQKHASELNFASQGEFDQRDDALPGLIKTYGPFDWKSSKIYDNSLKYTVLDNKEADVTPAYTSEGQLVNTDKYLLLKDDKQFWPPYNLAPVVRNEVLKANPGIETILNKVSAKLDTATVTKLNAQVDVDGQDYQEVAKAFYKTIK
;
A
#
# COMPACT_ATOMS: atom_id res chain seq x y z
N PRO A 1 0.76 27.90 22.69
CA PRO A 1 -0.39 28.68 23.18
C PRO A 1 -1.53 27.80 23.70
N LEU A 2 -2.05 26.85 22.88
CA LEU A 2 -3.16 25.95 23.27
C LEU A 2 -2.86 25.15 24.55
N GLY A 3 -1.64 24.58 24.66
CA GLY A 3 -1.24 23.82 25.85
C GLY A 3 -1.23 24.65 27.13
N TYR A 4 -0.82 25.91 27.08
CA TYR A 4 -0.84 26.81 28.21
C TYR A 4 -2.27 27.17 28.64
N VAL A 5 -3.14 27.50 27.70
CA VAL A 5 -4.55 27.81 28.00
C VAL A 5 -5.27 26.59 28.57
N SER A 6 -4.99 25.40 28.02
CA SER A 6 -5.56 24.13 28.51
C SER A 6 -5.03 23.76 29.91
N ALA A 7 -3.76 24.03 30.22
CA ALA A 7 -3.17 23.78 31.53
C ALA A 7 -3.75 24.70 32.62
N SER A 8 -4.16 25.92 32.25
CA SER A 8 -4.63 26.94 33.18
C SER A 8 -6.07 26.74 33.67
N LYS A 9 -6.90 25.97 32.97
CA LYS A 9 -8.32 25.78 33.29
C LYS A 9 -8.68 24.28 33.36
N PRO A 10 -9.18 23.76 34.52
CA PRO A 10 -9.38 22.32 34.68
C PRO A 10 -10.37 21.71 33.67
N LYS A 11 -11.45 22.41 33.32
CA LYS A 11 -12.41 21.96 32.29
C LYS A 11 -11.77 21.88 30.89
N LEU A 12 -10.97 22.87 30.50
CA LEU A 12 -10.27 22.86 29.23
C LEU A 12 -9.18 21.77 29.17
N LYS A 13 -8.51 21.49 30.29
CA LYS A 13 -7.56 20.38 30.42
C LYS A 13 -8.23 19.04 30.12
N GLN A 14 -9.42 18.81 30.73
CA GLN A 14 -10.15 17.56 30.53
C GLN A 14 -10.63 17.42 29.08
N ILE A 15 -11.21 18.48 28.49
CA ILE A 15 -11.64 18.49 27.09
C ILE A 15 -10.45 18.24 26.16
N ALA A 16 -9.34 18.96 26.36
CA ALA A 16 -8.13 18.77 25.54
C ALA A 16 -7.56 17.35 25.66
N SER A 17 -7.58 16.76 26.86
CA SER A 17 -7.14 15.38 27.06
C SER A 17 -8.02 14.36 26.35
N VAL A 18 -9.34 14.47 26.46
CA VAL A 18 -10.30 13.58 25.79
C VAL A 18 -10.20 13.72 24.28
N PHE A 19 -10.14 14.96 23.77
CA PHE A 19 -10.02 15.23 22.34
C PHE A 19 -8.72 14.66 21.75
N THR A 20 -7.59 14.89 22.43
CA THR A 20 -6.29 14.37 21.94
C THR A 20 -6.19 12.85 22.05
N GLN A 21 -6.81 12.23 23.05
CA GLN A 21 -6.89 10.77 23.12
C GLN A 21 -7.77 10.21 22.00
N GLY A 22 -8.90 10.86 21.69
CA GLY A 22 -9.77 10.50 20.57
C GLY A 22 -9.05 10.56 19.22
N LEU A 23 -8.27 11.62 18.98
CA LEU A 23 -7.48 11.75 17.74
C LEU A 23 -6.43 10.64 17.58
N ARG A 24 -5.89 10.09 18.65
CA ARG A 24 -4.90 9.00 18.59
C ARG A 24 -5.51 7.63 18.26
N VAL A 25 -6.81 7.47 18.43
CA VAL A 25 -7.53 6.24 18.05
C VAL A 25 -7.71 6.16 16.54
N ILE A 26 -7.75 7.30 15.85
CA ILE A 26 -7.94 7.32 14.39
C ILE A 26 -6.62 6.89 13.71
N PRO A 27 -6.63 5.81 12.91
CA PRO A 27 -5.45 5.40 12.15
C PRO A 27 -4.97 6.53 11.22
N SER A 28 -3.65 6.71 11.08
CA SER A 28 -3.07 7.74 10.21
C SER A 28 -3.58 7.67 8.76
N LEU A 29 -3.72 6.46 8.22
CA LEU A 29 -4.34 6.23 6.90
C LEU A 29 -5.80 6.68 6.86
N GLY A 30 -6.58 6.47 7.93
CA GLY A 30 -7.96 6.91 8.01
C GLY A 30 -8.10 8.42 7.87
N ILE A 31 -7.21 9.20 8.51
CA ILE A 31 -7.20 10.67 8.37
C ILE A 31 -6.88 11.06 6.91
N LEU A 32 -5.90 10.40 6.28
CA LEU A 32 -5.54 10.67 4.89
C LEU A 32 -6.74 10.42 3.96
N PHE A 33 -7.42 9.28 4.08
CA PHE A 33 -8.57 8.94 3.23
C PHE A 33 -9.79 9.83 3.44
N ILE A 34 -10.04 10.30 4.68
CA ILE A 34 -11.11 11.26 4.97
C ILE A 34 -10.84 12.61 4.28
N LEU A 35 -9.58 13.01 4.13
CA LEU A 35 -9.22 14.29 3.51
C LEU A 35 -9.31 14.28 1.98
N ILE A 36 -9.19 13.11 1.33
CA ILE A 36 -9.20 13.00 -0.14
C ILE A 36 -10.47 13.60 -0.78
N PRO A 37 -11.70 13.27 -0.34
CA PRO A 37 -12.91 13.84 -0.94
C PRO A 37 -13.05 15.35 -0.76
N ILE A 38 -12.34 15.94 0.22
CA ILE A 38 -12.48 17.35 0.60
C ILE A 38 -11.42 18.21 -0.07
N ILE A 39 -10.18 17.72 -0.13
CA ILE A 39 -9.00 18.53 -0.50
C ILE A 39 -8.26 17.94 -1.71
N GLY A 40 -8.66 16.72 -2.17
CA GLY A 40 -7.95 15.98 -3.21
C GLY A 40 -6.78 15.16 -2.68
N VAL A 41 -5.89 14.75 -3.56
CA VAL A 41 -4.70 13.93 -3.26
C VAL A 41 -3.41 14.75 -3.31
N GLY A 42 -2.29 14.17 -2.88
CA GLY A 42 -0.98 14.81 -2.99
C GLY A 42 -0.43 15.38 -1.67
N ARG A 43 0.43 16.39 -1.76
CA ARG A 43 1.19 16.89 -0.60
C ARG A 43 0.34 17.64 0.43
N LEU A 44 -0.67 18.39 -0.01
CA LEU A 44 -1.45 19.24 0.89
C LEU A 44 -2.25 18.43 1.92
N PRO A 45 -3.10 17.44 1.53
CA PRO A 45 -3.79 16.60 2.50
C PRO A 45 -2.82 15.80 3.37
N ALA A 46 -1.66 15.35 2.85
CA ALA A 46 -0.63 14.70 3.64
C ALA A 46 -0.10 15.60 4.77
N ILE A 47 0.24 16.86 4.46
CA ILE A 47 0.73 17.82 5.46
C ILE A 47 -0.34 18.06 6.53
N ILE A 48 -1.59 18.26 6.14
CA ILE A 48 -2.69 18.48 7.09
C ILE A 48 -2.87 17.28 8.02
N ALA A 49 -2.87 16.06 7.47
CA ALA A 49 -2.97 14.84 8.27
C ALA A 49 -1.80 14.71 9.27
N LEU A 50 -0.57 14.96 8.82
CA LEU A 50 0.62 14.91 9.68
C LEU A 50 0.59 15.98 10.78
N VAL A 51 0.08 17.17 10.48
CA VAL A 51 -0.13 18.23 11.50
C VAL A 51 -1.16 17.79 12.53
N ILE A 52 -2.28 17.20 12.10
CA ILE A 52 -3.30 16.66 13.02
C ILE A 52 -2.69 15.60 13.95
N LEU A 53 -1.87 14.68 13.42
CA LEU A 53 -1.20 13.63 14.18
C LEU A 53 -0.15 14.18 15.18
N ALA A 54 0.49 15.32 14.85
CA ALA A 54 1.49 15.96 15.69
C ALA A 54 0.89 16.61 16.95
N VAL A 55 -0.36 17.07 16.89
CA VAL A 55 -1.01 17.85 17.98
C VAL A 55 -1.11 17.06 19.27
N PRO A 56 -1.59 15.80 19.33
CA PRO A 56 -1.76 15.06 20.57
C PRO A 56 -0.50 14.92 21.42
N PRO A 57 0.63 14.40 20.92
CA PRO A 57 1.83 14.22 21.73
C PRO A 57 2.41 15.55 22.22
N ILE A 58 2.38 16.60 21.40
CA ILE A 58 2.87 17.93 21.79
C ILE A 58 1.97 18.54 22.88
N LEU A 59 0.66 18.50 22.68
CA LEU A 59 -0.30 19.12 23.60
C LEU A 59 -0.30 18.42 24.96
N LEU A 60 -0.35 17.09 24.97
CA LEU A 60 -0.34 16.32 26.23
C LEU A 60 0.94 16.53 27.02
N ASN A 61 2.11 16.46 26.39
CA ASN A 61 3.38 16.67 27.09
C ASN A 61 3.54 18.14 27.55
N THR A 62 2.99 19.10 26.80
CA THR A 62 2.97 20.50 27.22
C THR A 62 2.12 20.68 28.49
N ILE A 63 0.92 20.09 28.53
CA ILE A 63 0.04 20.13 29.70
C ILE A 63 0.71 19.47 30.91
N VAL A 64 1.31 18.30 30.73
CA VAL A 64 2.04 17.59 31.82
C VAL A 64 3.17 18.45 32.33
N GLY A 65 4.05 18.93 31.44
CA GLY A 65 5.21 19.72 31.84
C GLY A 65 4.85 21.01 32.60
N LEU A 66 3.78 21.71 32.18
CA LEU A 66 3.32 22.90 32.86
C LEU A 66 2.70 22.60 34.24
N ASN A 67 2.04 21.45 34.42
CA ASN A 67 1.43 21.05 35.69
C ASN A 67 2.43 20.40 36.66
N GLU A 68 3.56 19.88 36.18
CA GLU A 68 4.61 19.30 37.05
C GLU A 68 5.51 20.34 37.70
N VAL A 69 5.40 21.62 37.35
CA VAL A 69 6.15 22.69 38.01
C VAL A 69 5.69 22.80 39.46
N PRO A 70 6.61 22.67 40.44
CA PRO A 70 6.26 22.72 41.85
C PRO A 70 5.56 24.03 42.23
N LYS A 71 4.40 23.95 42.88
CA LYS A 71 3.63 25.11 43.30
C LYS A 71 4.44 26.04 44.23
N SER A 72 5.30 25.47 45.08
CA SER A 72 6.18 26.23 45.97
C SER A 72 7.11 27.19 45.23
N LEU A 73 7.60 26.81 44.04
CA LEU A 73 8.43 27.71 43.21
C LEU A 73 7.60 28.87 42.65
N ILE A 74 6.34 28.63 42.32
CA ILE A 74 5.42 29.66 41.81
C ILE A 74 5.07 30.62 42.96
N GLU A 75 4.77 30.10 44.14
CA GLU A 75 4.49 30.89 45.36
C GLU A 75 5.70 31.74 45.80
N THR A 76 6.89 31.16 45.78
CA THR A 76 8.13 31.89 46.04
C THR A 76 8.35 33.03 45.03
N ALA A 77 8.13 32.79 43.76
CA ALA A 77 8.25 33.80 42.71
C ALA A 77 7.22 34.92 42.89
N LEU A 78 5.98 34.59 43.29
CA LEU A 78 4.96 35.59 43.64
C LEU A 78 5.38 36.42 44.87
N GLY A 79 5.90 35.76 45.92
CA GLY A 79 6.42 36.44 47.14
C GLY A 79 7.58 37.39 46.82
N LEU A 80 8.37 37.12 45.81
CA LEU A 80 9.41 38.02 45.30
C LEU A 80 8.89 39.15 44.41
N GLY A 81 7.57 39.31 44.25
CA GLY A 81 6.95 40.37 43.46
C GLY A 81 6.99 40.17 41.95
N MET A 82 7.24 38.96 41.46
CA MET A 82 7.26 38.68 40.01
C MET A 82 5.86 38.74 39.42
N ALA A 83 5.71 39.49 38.30
CA ALA A 83 4.47 39.53 37.55
C ALA A 83 4.15 38.16 36.92
N PRO A 84 2.87 37.77 36.70
CA PRO A 84 2.49 36.49 36.16
C PRO A 84 3.20 36.11 34.83
N ARG A 85 3.41 37.10 33.96
CA ARG A 85 4.17 36.92 32.70
C ARG A 85 5.65 36.64 32.91
N GLN A 86 6.25 37.21 33.98
CA GLN A 86 7.64 36.96 34.36
C GLN A 86 7.79 35.55 34.94
N ILE A 87 6.83 35.11 35.79
CA ILE A 87 6.78 33.76 36.32
C ILE A 87 6.68 32.74 35.19
N LEU A 88 5.76 32.97 34.25
CA LEU A 88 5.60 32.10 33.07
C LEU A 88 6.91 31.95 32.28
N ARG A 89 7.56 33.07 31.95
CA ARG A 89 8.74 33.05 31.04
C ARG A 89 10.04 32.65 31.78
N ARG A 90 10.22 32.99 33.05
CA ARG A 90 11.47 32.77 33.78
C ARG A 90 11.47 31.56 34.69
N VAL A 91 10.29 31.05 35.05
CA VAL A 91 10.15 29.90 35.98
C VAL A 91 9.43 28.75 35.31
N THR A 92 8.16 28.94 34.92
CA THR A 92 7.29 27.83 34.49
C THR A 92 7.74 27.26 33.17
N LEU A 93 7.97 28.09 32.15
CA LEU A 93 8.33 27.63 30.81
C LEU A 93 9.69 26.94 30.73
N PRO A 94 10.78 27.48 31.38
CA PRO A 94 12.06 26.77 31.38
C PRO A 94 12.01 25.41 32.08
N LEU A 95 11.23 25.27 33.15
CA LEU A 95 11.07 24.01 33.88
C LEU A 95 10.19 23.01 33.09
N ALA A 96 9.18 23.50 32.37
CA ALA A 96 8.33 22.67 31.52
C ALA A 96 9.00 22.28 30.17
N LEU A 97 10.04 23.00 29.74
CA LEU A 97 10.66 22.85 28.43
C LEU A 97 11.13 21.41 28.11
N PRO A 98 11.75 20.66 29.03
CA PRO A 98 12.11 19.26 28.77
C PRO A 98 10.92 18.38 28.41
N HIS A 99 9.76 18.57 29.05
CA HIS A 99 8.54 17.83 28.74
C HIS A 99 7.95 18.24 27.37
N ILE A 100 7.95 19.55 27.07
CA ILE A 100 7.51 20.07 25.78
C ILE A 100 8.37 19.49 24.67
N LEU A 101 9.69 19.49 24.81
CA LEU A 101 10.61 18.90 23.84
C LEU A 101 10.43 17.38 23.70
N ASN A 102 10.09 16.69 24.78
CA ASN A 102 9.74 15.28 24.70
C ASN A 102 8.46 15.05 23.88
N GLY A 103 7.46 15.92 24.02
CA GLY A 103 6.26 15.91 23.18
C GLY A 103 6.56 16.13 21.71
N ILE A 104 7.44 17.09 21.38
CA ILE A 104 7.90 17.36 20.01
C ILE A 104 8.68 16.14 19.45
N LYS A 105 9.55 15.53 20.26
CA LYS A 105 10.28 14.31 19.87
C LYS A 105 9.32 13.18 19.50
N LEU A 106 8.32 12.91 20.34
CA LEU A 106 7.33 11.85 20.06
C LEU A 106 6.52 12.16 18.80
N ALA A 107 6.07 13.41 18.65
CA ALA A 107 5.37 13.85 17.44
C ALA A 107 6.22 13.65 16.17
N LEU A 108 7.49 14.02 16.22
CA LEU A 108 8.38 13.89 15.08
C LEU A 108 8.59 12.43 14.66
N ILE A 109 8.78 11.52 15.61
CA ILE A 109 8.93 10.09 15.34
C ILE A 109 7.64 9.55 14.70
N GLU A 110 6.47 9.93 15.22
CA GLU A 110 5.17 9.52 14.67
C GLU A 110 4.93 10.09 13.26
N ILE A 111 5.30 11.36 13.04
CA ILE A 111 5.24 11.99 11.71
C ILE A 111 6.15 11.29 10.70
N ILE A 112 7.40 10.97 11.06
CA ILE A 112 8.34 10.30 10.15
C ILE A 112 7.78 8.94 9.73
N ALA A 113 7.23 8.17 10.66
CA ALA A 113 6.61 6.88 10.36
C ALA A 113 5.36 7.04 9.48
N SER A 114 4.46 7.97 9.82
CA SER A 114 3.22 8.21 9.09
C SER A 114 3.44 8.86 7.70
N ALA A 115 4.52 9.64 7.53
CA ALA A 115 4.86 10.25 6.25
C ALA A 115 5.19 9.21 5.16
N THR A 116 5.62 8.00 5.53
CA THR A 116 5.80 6.92 4.56
C THR A 116 4.48 6.51 3.92
N LEU A 117 3.38 6.56 4.68
CA LEU A 117 2.05 6.21 4.22
C LEU A 117 1.43 7.31 3.33
N ALA A 118 1.93 8.54 3.42
CA ALA A 118 1.48 9.64 2.56
C ALA A 118 1.79 9.41 1.07
N THR A 119 2.67 8.47 0.76
CA THR A 119 2.93 8.02 -0.61
C THR A 119 1.68 7.44 -1.28
N TYR A 120 0.78 6.79 -0.53
CA TYR A 120 -0.49 6.27 -1.06
C TYR A 120 -1.34 7.34 -1.73
N ILE A 121 -1.26 8.58 -1.26
CA ILE A 121 -2.02 9.71 -1.81
C ILE A 121 -1.15 10.62 -2.71
N GLY A 122 -0.03 10.11 -3.23
CA GLY A 122 0.83 10.83 -4.16
C GLY A 122 1.74 11.90 -3.54
N ALA A 123 1.96 11.88 -2.22
CA ALA A 123 2.85 12.83 -1.57
C ALA A 123 4.35 12.52 -1.78
N GLY A 124 4.69 11.30 -2.25
CA GLY A 124 6.06 10.89 -2.54
C GLY A 124 6.90 10.61 -1.29
N GLY A 125 8.22 10.69 -1.42
CA GLY A 125 9.17 10.51 -0.33
C GLY A 125 9.70 9.08 -0.19
N LEU A 126 10.29 8.73 0.98
CA LEU A 126 10.87 7.40 1.24
C LEU A 126 9.83 6.27 1.19
N GLY A 127 8.57 6.59 1.41
CA GLY A 127 7.46 5.65 1.25
C GLY A 127 7.39 5.09 -0.18
N ALA A 128 7.68 5.90 -1.22
CA ALA A 128 7.68 5.43 -2.60
C ALA A 128 8.69 4.29 -2.82
N ILE A 129 9.89 4.38 -2.21
CA ILE A 129 10.91 3.33 -2.29
C ILE A 129 10.40 2.03 -1.62
N ILE A 130 9.75 2.16 -0.45
CA ILE A 130 9.18 1.03 0.30
C ILE A 130 8.10 0.34 -0.53
N PHE A 131 7.14 1.11 -1.08
CA PHE A 131 6.03 0.55 -1.86
C PHE A 131 6.50 -0.03 -3.19
N THR A 132 7.43 0.64 -3.89
CA THR A 132 8.07 0.07 -5.08
C THR A 132 8.77 -1.25 -4.75
N GLY A 133 9.52 -1.30 -3.64
CA GLY A 133 10.16 -2.53 -3.18
C GLY A 133 9.16 -3.63 -2.84
N LEU A 134 8.02 -3.28 -2.25
CA LEU A 134 6.94 -4.22 -1.94
C LEU A 134 6.31 -4.78 -3.23
N GLY A 135 5.94 -3.91 -4.18
CA GLY A 135 5.32 -4.30 -5.46
C GLY A 135 6.25 -5.16 -6.34
N LEU A 136 7.58 -4.90 -6.30
CA LEU A 136 8.58 -5.61 -7.10
C LEU A 136 9.23 -6.80 -6.42
N TYR A 137 8.90 -7.14 -5.15
CA TYR A 137 9.61 -8.14 -4.32
C TYR A 137 11.10 -7.84 -4.15
N ARG A 138 11.48 -6.58 -4.25
CA ARG A 138 12.86 -6.16 -4.08
C ARG A 138 13.11 -5.84 -2.62
N TYR A 139 13.57 -6.84 -1.88
CA TYR A 139 13.94 -6.71 -0.47
C TYR A 139 15.03 -5.67 -0.22
N ASP A 140 15.92 -5.45 -1.21
CA ASP A 140 16.92 -4.39 -1.18
C ASP A 140 16.28 -3.00 -1.08
N LEU A 141 15.25 -2.69 -1.86
CA LEU A 141 14.51 -1.43 -1.79
C LEU A 141 13.74 -1.30 -0.47
N LEU A 142 13.14 -2.39 0.03
CA LEU A 142 12.46 -2.41 1.33
C LEU A 142 13.45 -2.10 2.47
N LEU A 143 14.64 -2.70 2.44
CA LEU A 143 15.68 -2.46 3.44
C LEU A 143 16.23 -1.03 3.33
N ILE A 144 16.47 -0.51 2.13
CA ILE A 144 16.91 0.87 1.90
C ILE A 144 15.86 1.85 2.39
N GLY A 145 14.61 1.72 1.96
CA GLY A 145 13.52 2.62 2.34
C GLY A 145 13.20 2.55 3.83
N GLY A 146 12.91 1.36 4.35
CA GLY A 146 12.59 1.13 5.76
C GLY A 146 13.77 1.44 6.68
N GLY A 147 14.98 1.04 6.29
CA GLY A 147 16.23 1.34 7.01
C GLY A 147 16.51 2.84 7.08
N SER A 148 16.27 3.57 5.98
CA SER A 148 16.43 5.04 5.95
C SER A 148 15.43 5.73 6.89
N VAL A 149 14.17 5.32 6.90
CA VAL A 149 13.14 5.83 7.82
C VAL A 149 13.52 5.56 9.27
N ALA A 150 13.95 4.32 9.58
CA ALA A 150 14.39 3.94 10.92
C ALA A 150 15.62 4.75 11.35
N LEU A 151 16.59 4.95 10.46
CA LEU A 151 17.80 5.74 10.73
C LEU A 151 17.47 7.21 11.03
N ILE A 152 16.61 7.84 10.23
CA ILE A 152 16.18 9.24 10.44
C ILE A 152 15.44 9.35 11.77
N SER A 153 14.54 8.42 12.09
CA SER A 153 13.83 8.39 13.38
C SER A 153 14.79 8.24 14.55
N PHE A 154 15.79 7.37 14.43
CA PHE A 154 16.79 7.12 15.45
C PHE A 154 17.71 8.33 15.67
N ILE A 155 18.18 8.97 14.59
CA ILE A 155 18.97 10.21 14.66
C ILE A 155 18.15 11.32 15.35
N SER A 156 16.89 11.48 14.97
CA SER A 156 15.98 12.46 15.57
C SER A 156 15.78 12.20 17.07
N MET A 157 15.60 10.94 17.47
CA MET A 157 15.48 10.55 18.86
C MET A 157 16.73 10.92 19.67
N ILE A 158 17.92 10.56 19.18
CA ILE A 158 19.19 10.89 19.84
C ILE A 158 19.38 12.40 19.95
N PHE A 159 19.10 13.14 18.88
CA PHE A 159 19.21 14.60 18.88
C PHE A 159 18.36 15.22 20.00
N PHE A 160 17.08 14.88 20.08
CA PHE A 160 16.20 15.40 21.14
C PHE A 160 16.63 14.94 22.53
N ASP A 161 17.09 13.69 22.71
CA ASP A 161 17.56 13.20 24.00
C ASP A 161 18.80 13.99 24.48
N VAL A 162 19.71 14.34 23.59
CA VAL A 162 20.87 15.19 23.90
C VAL A 162 20.42 16.60 24.27
N VAL A 163 19.50 17.21 23.52
CA VAL A 163 18.96 18.55 23.78
C VAL A 163 18.25 18.57 25.13
N ILE A 164 17.34 17.64 25.40
CA ILE A 164 16.59 17.53 26.65
C ILE A 164 17.54 17.33 27.84
N SER A 165 18.56 16.49 27.67
CA SER A 165 19.53 16.23 28.73
C SER A 165 20.39 17.46 29.10
N ARG A 166 20.63 18.36 28.15
CA ARG A 166 21.36 19.62 28.40
C ARG A 166 20.49 20.69 29.06
N LEU A 167 19.18 20.67 28.84
CA LEU A 167 18.23 21.64 29.36
C LEU A 167 17.67 21.25 30.75
N SER A 168 17.76 19.99 31.13
CA SER A 168 17.35 19.52 32.45
C SER A 168 18.33 20.00 33.54
N ILE A 169 17.95 21.07 34.23
CA ILE A 169 18.81 21.84 35.12
C ILE A 169 19.10 21.16 36.49
N ASN A 170 18.41 20.07 36.84
CA ASN A 170 18.56 19.45 38.16
C ASN A 170 18.60 17.94 38.09
N GLU A 171 19.81 17.37 38.00
CA GLU A 171 20.08 15.99 38.47
C GLU A 171 21.57 15.58 38.36
N HIS A 172 22.48 16.38 38.92
CA HIS A 172 23.90 16.02 38.87
C HIS A 172 24.28 14.73 39.63
N LYS A 173 23.46 14.24 40.54
CA LYS A 173 23.75 13.00 41.31
C LYS A 173 22.98 11.75 40.83
N LYS A 174 21.96 11.90 40.00
CA LYS A 174 21.23 10.76 39.39
C LYS A 174 21.77 10.39 38.00
N LYS A 175 22.56 11.28 37.40
CA LYS A 175 23.08 11.18 36.03
C LYS A 175 23.97 9.96 35.77
N GLU A 176 24.82 9.55 36.67
CA GLU A 176 25.73 8.42 36.41
C GLU A 176 25.02 7.06 36.43
N ARG A 177 24.07 6.84 37.35
CA ARG A 177 23.25 5.62 37.37
C ARG A 177 22.29 5.51 36.18
N ILE A 178 21.72 6.64 35.74
CA ILE A 178 20.81 6.69 34.59
C ILE A 178 21.59 6.56 33.26
N LYS A 179 22.77 7.15 33.15
CA LYS A 179 23.64 7.04 31.97
C LYS A 179 24.06 5.59 31.71
N MET A 180 24.36 4.83 32.76
CA MET A 180 24.73 3.41 32.66
C MET A 180 23.51 2.52 32.38
N LYS A 181 22.34 2.81 32.97
CA LYS A 181 21.07 2.10 32.65
C LYS A 181 20.58 2.42 31.23
N ARG A 182 20.66 3.66 30.75
CA ARG A 182 20.29 4.05 29.39
C ARG A 182 21.22 3.40 28.35
N LYS A 183 22.56 3.39 28.58
CA LYS A 183 23.49 2.71 27.67
C LYS A 183 23.19 1.21 27.57
N LYS A 184 22.86 0.55 28.69
CA LYS A 184 22.42 -0.86 28.69
C LYS A 184 21.05 -1.03 28.05
N LEU A 185 20.11 -0.07 28.20
CA LEU A 185 18.80 -0.11 27.59
C LEU A 185 18.87 0.08 26.06
N TYR A 186 19.70 1.01 25.56
CA TYR A 186 19.92 1.21 24.13
C TYR A 186 20.67 0.04 23.48
N LEU A 187 21.67 -0.55 24.20
CA LEU A 187 22.31 -1.79 23.73
C LEU A 187 21.30 -2.95 23.72
N GLY A 188 20.43 -3.02 24.74
CA GLY A 188 19.39 -4.02 24.85
C GLY A 188 18.30 -3.88 23.77
N SER A 189 17.86 -2.65 23.46
CA SER A 189 16.88 -2.40 22.40
C SER A 189 17.46 -2.66 21.01
N LEU A 190 18.73 -2.29 20.77
CA LEU A 190 19.42 -2.64 19.53
C LEU A 190 19.58 -4.16 19.39
N LEU A 191 19.91 -4.85 20.50
CA LEU A 191 19.99 -6.31 20.51
C LEU A 191 18.63 -6.96 20.27
N VAL A 192 17.55 -6.41 20.84
CA VAL A 192 16.16 -6.88 20.61
C VAL A 192 15.75 -6.65 19.15
N ILE A 193 16.08 -5.52 18.55
CA ILE A 193 15.80 -5.24 17.12
C ILE A 193 16.57 -6.22 16.24
N ILE A 194 17.85 -6.47 16.54
CA ILE A 194 18.67 -7.47 15.81
C ILE A 194 18.13 -8.88 16.04
N ILE A 195 17.72 -9.24 17.25
CA ILE A 195 17.12 -10.54 17.58
C ILE A 195 15.76 -10.68 16.90
N CYS A 196 14.89 -9.66 16.88
CA CYS A 196 13.62 -9.68 16.16
C CYS A 196 13.84 -9.78 14.64
N ALA A 197 14.86 -9.13 14.08
CA ALA A 197 15.23 -9.27 12.68
C ALA A 197 15.76 -10.69 12.37
N ILE A 198 16.58 -11.27 13.26
CA ILE A 198 17.08 -12.64 13.13
C ILE A 198 15.94 -13.66 13.35
N ILE A 199 15.07 -13.45 14.33
CA ILE A 199 13.90 -14.30 14.59
C ILE A 199 12.93 -14.20 13.42
N GLY A 200 12.69 -13.01 12.87
CA GLY A 200 11.89 -12.80 11.67
C GLY A 200 12.49 -13.56 10.48
N PHE A 201 13.80 -13.50 10.29
CA PHE A 201 14.50 -14.24 9.23
C PHE A 201 14.43 -15.76 9.45
N VAL A 202 14.68 -16.23 10.67
CA VAL A 202 14.60 -17.67 11.03
C VAL A 202 13.15 -18.17 11.03
N PHE A 203 12.17 -17.32 11.38
CA PHE A 203 10.74 -17.67 11.35
C PHE A 203 10.23 -17.80 9.91
N VAL A 204 10.71 -16.96 9.00
CA VAL A 204 10.44 -17.10 7.56
C VAL A 204 11.05 -18.38 7.01
N GLU A 205 12.27 -18.73 7.42
CA GLU A 205 12.94 -19.96 6.98
C GLU A 205 12.31 -21.25 7.59
N LYS A 206 11.88 -21.23 8.86
CA LYS A 206 11.24 -22.37 9.53
C LYS A 206 9.77 -22.59 9.15
N HIS A 207 9.03 -21.55 8.75
CA HIS A 207 7.65 -21.72 8.25
C HIS A 207 7.59 -22.07 6.76
N ALA A 208 8.74 -22.12 6.07
CA ALA A 208 8.86 -22.71 4.74
C ALA A 208 8.94 -24.26 4.78
N GLN A 209 9.16 -24.88 5.95
CA GLN A 209 9.08 -26.34 6.11
C GLN A 209 7.78 -26.70 6.82
N GLY A 210 6.85 -27.16 5.97
CA GLY A 210 5.50 -27.48 6.33
C GLY A 210 5.32 -28.51 7.41
N ASP A 211 4.27 -28.31 8.12
CA ASP A 211 3.64 -29.36 8.93
C ASP A 211 2.90 -30.31 7.99
N ASN A 212 3.43 -31.52 7.89
CA ASN A 212 2.80 -32.65 7.23
C ASN A 212 1.94 -33.35 8.26
N SER A 213 0.66 -33.29 8.06
CA SER A 213 -0.33 -34.35 8.33
C SER A 213 -1.65 -33.81 8.86
N SER A 214 -2.60 -33.72 8.00
CA SER A 214 -3.98 -34.01 8.38
C SER A 214 -4.72 -34.58 7.18
N LYS A 215 -5.52 -35.58 7.44
CA LYS A 215 -6.42 -36.30 6.54
C LYS A 215 -6.98 -35.41 5.45
N ALA A 216 -6.98 -35.90 4.21
CA ALA A 216 -7.54 -35.26 3.05
C ALA A 216 -8.96 -34.72 3.36
N ASP A 217 -9.03 -33.48 3.80
CA ASP A 217 -10.28 -32.73 3.82
C ASP A 217 -10.54 -32.34 2.35
N LYS A 218 -11.69 -32.79 1.82
CA LYS A 218 -12.11 -32.58 0.41
C LYS A 218 -12.42 -31.12 0.08
N THR A 219 -11.94 -30.18 0.87
CA THR A 219 -12.18 -28.75 0.69
C THR A 219 -11.15 -28.15 -0.26
N ILE A 220 -11.60 -27.51 -1.34
CA ILE A 220 -10.74 -26.81 -2.31
C ILE A 220 -10.58 -25.37 -1.89
N ARG A 221 -9.35 -24.92 -1.64
CA ARG A 221 -9.03 -23.55 -1.26
C ARG A 221 -8.73 -22.71 -2.49
N ILE A 222 -9.59 -21.74 -2.78
CA ILE A 222 -9.45 -20.86 -3.93
C ILE A 222 -8.86 -19.54 -3.44
N GLY A 223 -7.69 -19.19 -3.96
CA GLY A 223 -7.07 -17.89 -3.75
C GLY A 223 -7.62 -16.83 -4.69
N SER A 224 -7.68 -15.57 -4.27
CA SER A 224 -7.84 -14.42 -5.15
C SER A 224 -6.93 -13.27 -4.74
N LYS A 225 -6.44 -12.55 -5.75
CA LYS A 225 -5.65 -11.33 -5.55
C LYS A 225 -6.53 -10.21 -4.98
N ASP A 226 -5.91 -9.10 -4.61
CA ASP A 226 -6.48 -7.96 -3.91
C ASP A 226 -7.06 -6.88 -4.84
N PHE A 227 -7.60 -7.27 -6.00
CA PHE A 227 -8.28 -6.36 -6.93
C PHE A 227 -9.55 -7.01 -7.51
N THR A 228 -10.48 -6.18 -7.95
CA THR A 228 -11.87 -6.53 -8.30
C THR A 228 -11.98 -7.70 -9.26
N GLU A 229 -11.29 -7.67 -10.40
CA GLU A 229 -11.38 -8.73 -11.39
C GLU A 229 -11.04 -10.10 -10.78
N ASN A 230 -9.94 -10.18 -10.06
CA ASN A 230 -9.48 -11.44 -9.50
C ASN A 230 -10.41 -11.95 -8.38
N LEU A 231 -11.04 -11.03 -7.61
CA LEU A 231 -12.06 -11.37 -6.61
C LEU A 231 -13.32 -11.93 -7.29
N VAL A 232 -13.82 -11.25 -8.33
CA VAL A 232 -15.01 -11.69 -9.08
C VAL A 232 -14.78 -13.05 -9.74
N ILE A 233 -13.65 -13.23 -10.43
CA ILE A 233 -13.33 -14.48 -11.13
C ILE A 233 -13.08 -15.63 -10.14
N GLY A 234 -12.38 -15.35 -9.04
CA GLY A 234 -12.17 -16.34 -7.96
C GLY A 234 -13.50 -16.82 -7.36
N GLU A 235 -14.46 -15.90 -7.17
CA GLU A 235 -15.81 -16.23 -6.69
C GLU A 235 -16.61 -17.03 -7.74
N ILE A 236 -16.50 -16.69 -9.03
CA ILE A 236 -17.14 -17.49 -10.11
C ILE A 236 -16.60 -18.93 -10.12
N TYR A 237 -15.27 -19.10 -9.95
CA TYR A 237 -14.67 -20.44 -9.83
C TYR A 237 -15.20 -21.18 -8.59
N ALA A 238 -15.34 -20.48 -7.47
CA ALA A 238 -15.89 -21.05 -6.25
C ALA A 238 -17.31 -21.57 -6.45
N LEU A 239 -18.19 -20.71 -6.99
CA LEU A 239 -19.59 -21.06 -7.29
C LEU A 239 -19.68 -22.24 -8.27
N ALA A 240 -18.83 -22.28 -9.30
CA ALA A 240 -18.81 -23.37 -10.25
C ALA A 240 -18.41 -24.70 -9.61
N LEU A 241 -17.45 -24.70 -8.72
CA LEU A 241 -17.03 -25.91 -8.01
C LEU A 241 -18.07 -26.35 -6.99
N GLU A 242 -18.67 -25.41 -6.23
CA GLU A 242 -19.72 -25.70 -5.25
C GLU A 242 -20.96 -26.33 -5.92
N ASP A 243 -21.37 -25.80 -7.06
CA ASP A 243 -22.49 -26.33 -7.84
C ASP A 243 -22.25 -27.77 -8.37
N ASN A 244 -20.99 -28.15 -8.51
CA ASN A 244 -20.57 -29.52 -8.88
C ASN A 244 -20.19 -30.38 -7.66
N GLY A 245 -20.61 -29.98 -6.44
CA GLY A 245 -20.50 -30.79 -5.22
C GLY A 245 -19.15 -30.73 -4.49
N TYR A 246 -18.26 -29.80 -4.86
CA TYR A 246 -17.04 -29.56 -4.11
C TYR A 246 -17.32 -28.64 -2.92
N LYS A 247 -16.65 -28.89 -1.81
CA LYS A 247 -16.60 -27.96 -0.70
C LYS A 247 -15.48 -26.95 -0.98
N VAL A 248 -15.79 -25.66 -0.92
CA VAL A 248 -14.85 -24.59 -1.26
C VAL A 248 -14.57 -23.68 -0.07
N ASP A 249 -13.31 -23.31 0.11
CA ASP A 249 -12.85 -22.26 1.03
C ASP A 249 -12.24 -21.11 0.22
N ARG A 250 -12.65 -19.89 0.51
CA ARG A 250 -12.26 -18.67 -0.19
C ARG A 250 -11.16 -17.95 0.59
N VAL A 251 -9.96 -17.87 0.02
CA VAL A 251 -8.82 -17.17 0.58
C VAL A 251 -8.56 -15.89 -0.21
N SER A 252 -9.36 -14.87 0.05
CA SER A 252 -9.40 -13.63 -0.73
C SER A 252 -8.36 -12.59 -0.26
N ASN A 253 -8.15 -11.56 -1.10
CA ASN A 253 -7.28 -10.40 -0.81
C ASN A 253 -5.81 -10.79 -0.56
N ILE A 254 -5.30 -11.77 -1.27
CA ILE A 254 -3.88 -12.08 -1.24
C ILE A 254 -3.16 -11.11 -2.19
N SER A 255 -2.16 -10.40 -1.69
CA SER A 255 -1.33 -9.53 -2.54
C SER A 255 -0.85 -10.29 -3.78
N SER A 256 -0.93 -9.66 -4.95
CA SER A 256 -0.45 -10.20 -6.24
C SER A 256 0.95 -10.79 -6.12
N SER A 257 1.73 -10.23 -5.24
CA SER A 257 3.09 -10.60 -4.92
C SER A 257 3.20 -11.90 -4.12
N LEU A 258 2.23 -12.30 -3.36
CA LEU A 258 2.29 -13.44 -2.46
C LEU A 258 1.48 -14.65 -2.94
N ILE A 259 0.55 -14.45 -3.89
CA ILE A 259 -0.42 -15.49 -4.24
C ILE A 259 0.24 -16.72 -4.87
N HIS A 260 1.23 -16.51 -5.78
CA HIS A 260 1.98 -17.63 -6.36
C HIS A 260 2.70 -18.45 -5.29
N ASN A 261 3.37 -17.79 -4.34
CA ASN A 261 4.02 -18.46 -3.22
C ASN A 261 3.00 -19.17 -2.33
N SER A 262 1.80 -18.61 -2.15
CA SER A 262 0.71 -19.26 -1.41
C SER A 262 0.25 -20.56 -2.07
N LEU A 263 0.21 -20.60 -3.42
CA LEU A 263 -0.09 -21.80 -4.19
C LEU A 263 1.02 -22.85 -4.03
N VAL A 264 2.27 -22.48 -4.26
CA VAL A 264 3.43 -23.39 -4.18
C VAL A 264 3.60 -23.94 -2.76
N ASN A 265 3.38 -23.09 -1.74
CA ASN A 265 3.45 -23.49 -0.32
C ASN A 265 2.15 -24.13 0.20
N LYS A 266 1.25 -24.57 -0.67
CA LYS A 266 0.03 -25.31 -0.33
C LYS A 266 -0.93 -24.58 0.62
N LYS A 267 -0.92 -23.26 0.64
CA LYS A 267 -1.89 -22.44 1.40
C LYS A 267 -3.22 -22.31 0.65
N ILE A 268 -3.17 -22.30 -0.69
CA ILE A 268 -4.30 -22.36 -1.61
C ILE A 268 -4.10 -23.51 -2.59
N ASP A 269 -5.14 -23.91 -3.29
CA ASP A 269 -5.16 -25.05 -4.21
C ASP A 269 -5.22 -24.63 -5.67
N LEU A 270 -5.86 -23.49 -5.93
CA LEU A 270 -5.94 -22.84 -7.24
C LEU A 270 -6.22 -21.34 -7.09
N TYR A 271 -5.97 -20.58 -8.14
CA TYR A 271 -6.37 -19.17 -8.26
C TYR A 271 -6.42 -18.72 -9.73
N PRO A 272 -7.12 -17.61 -10.06
CA PRO A 272 -7.08 -16.96 -11.39
C PRO A 272 -5.73 -16.25 -11.60
N GLU A 273 -4.99 -16.59 -12.66
CA GLU A 273 -3.72 -15.97 -13.00
C GLU A 273 -3.72 -15.50 -14.46
N TYR A 274 -2.74 -14.68 -14.81
CA TYR A 274 -2.58 -14.07 -16.14
C TYR A 274 -1.33 -14.57 -16.82
N THR A 275 -1.43 -14.95 -18.10
CA THR A 275 -0.32 -15.56 -18.85
C THR A 275 0.92 -14.67 -18.90
N GLY A 276 0.76 -13.37 -19.11
CA GLY A 276 1.86 -12.40 -19.09
C GLY A 276 2.55 -12.31 -17.74
N THR A 277 1.78 -12.29 -16.64
CA THR A 277 2.33 -12.32 -15.27
C THR A 277 3.13 -13.60 -15.01
N GLY A 278 2.59 -14.75 -15.42
CA GLY A 278 3.28 -16.03 -15.31
C GLY A 278 4.60 -16.04 -16.05
N LEU A 279 4.63 -15.49 -17.26
CA LEU A 279 5.82 -15.45 -18.10
C LEU A 279 6.89 -14.51 -17.54
N LEU A 280 6.53 -13.24 -17.32
CA LEU A 280 7.50 -12.18 -17.07
C LEU A 280 7.86 -12.07 -15.58
N SER A 281 6.87 -12.16 -14.69
CA SER A 281 7.08 -11.92 -13.25
C SER A 281 7.52 -13.17 -12.51
N ILE A 282 6.96 -14.34 -12.84
CA ILE A 282 7.21 -15.58 -12.12
C ILE A 282 8.33 -16.41 -12.78
N LEU A 283 8.21 -16.68 -14.08
CA LEU A 283 9.23 -17.45 -14.80
C LEU A 283 10.47 -16.61 -15.15
N LYS A 284 10.32 -15.29 -15.20
CA LYS A 284 11.34 -14.31 -15.61
C LYS A 284 11.90 -14.64 -17.00
N ASP A 285 11.02 -15.06 -17.91
CA ASP A 285 11.37 -15.38 -19.28
C ASP A 285 11.29 -14.12 -20.16
N LYS A 286 11.79 -14.22 -21.39
CA LYS A 286 11.75 -13.13 -22.37
C LYS A 286 10.33 -12.82 -22.82
N MET A 287 10.08 -11.54 -23.11
CA MET A 287 8.81 -11.08 -23.66
C MET A 287 8.45 -11.84 -24.94
N GLU A 288 7.18 -12.20 -25.05
CA GLU A 288 6.57 -12.86 -26.19
C GLU A 288 5.18 -12.24 -26.40
N THR A 289 4.80 -11.97 -27.63
CA THR A 289 3.53 -11.31 -27.97
C THR A 289 2.48 -12.24 -28.56
N ASP A 290 2.84 -13.45 -28.95
CA ASP A 290 1.90 -14.47 -29.43
C ASP A 290 1.19 -15.16 -28.24
N PRO A 291 -0.14 -15.07 -28.10
CA PRO A 291 -0.87 -15.62 -26.96
C PRO A 291 -0.66 -17.11 -26.74
N GLN A 292 -0.64 -17.90 -27.83
CA GLN A 292 -0.47 -19.34 -27.71
C GLN A 292 0.94 -19.71 -27.25
N LYS A 293 1.95 -19.02 -27.77
CA LYS A 293 3.35 -19.25 -27.35
C LYS A 293 3.57 -18.84 -25.89
N VAL A 294 2.95 -17.73 -25.46
CA VAL A 294 3.00 -17.32 -24.03
C VAL A 294 2.39 -18.40 -23.15
N TYR A 295 1.19 -18.87 -23.52
CA TYR A 295 0.50 -19.93 -22.77
C TYR A 295 1.32 -21.22 -22.71
N ASP A 296 1.87 -21.68 -23.83
CA ASP A 296 2.67 -22.91 -23.87
C ASP A 296 3.92 -22.81 -23.01
N LYS A 297 4.59 -21.65 -23.00
CA LYS A 297 5.75 -21.37 -22.15
C LYS A 297 5.39 -21.41 -20.65
N VAL A 298 4.31 -20.71 -20.25
CA VAL A 298 3.92 -20.67 -18.83
C VAL A 298 3.44 -22.04 -18.37
N LYS A 299 2.65 -22.74 -19.17
CA LYS A 299 2.18 -24.10 -18.87
C LYS A 299 3.33 -25.05 -18.61
N LYS A 300 4.29 -25.11 -19.56
CA LYS A 300 5.48 -25.96 -19.44
C LYS A 300 6.38 -25.54 -18.25
N GLY A 301 6.59 -24.24 -18.08
CA GLY A 301 7.46 -23.71 -17.03
C GLY A 301 6.91 -23.96 -15.61
N TYR A 302 5.61 -23.78 -15.41
CA TYR A 302 4.96 -24.02 -14.12
C TYR A 302 4.88 -25.51 -13.79
N GLU A 303 4.57 -26.35 -14.78
CA GLU A 303 4.57 -27.81 -14.61
C GLU A 303 5.93 -28.30 -14.13
N THR A 304 7.00 -27.84 -14.81
CA THR A 304 8.36 -28.31 -14.54
C THR A 304 8.93 -27.76 -13.23
N LYS A 305 8.69 -26.46 -12.94
CA LYS A 305 9.34 -25.80 -11.79
C LYS A 305 8.54 -25.88 -10.49
N PHE A 306 7.19 -25.89 -10.59
CA PHE A 306 6.32 -25.71 -9.45
C PHE A 306 5.30 -26.83 -9.25
N HIS A 307 5.19 -27.77 -10.18
CA HIS A 307 4.16 -28.82 -10.20
C HIS A 307 2.74 -28.25 -10.16
N VAL A 308 2.53 -27.22 -10.99
CA VAL A 308 1.29 -26.46 -11.16
C VAL A 308 0.87 -26.53 -12.62
N THR A 309 -0.40 -26.85 -12.88
CA THR A 309 -0.99 -26.90 -14.21
C THR A 309 -1.74 -25.60 -14.50
N TRP A 310 -1.49 -25.01 -15.67
CA TRP A 310 -2.34 -24.00 -16.28
C TRP A 310 -3.47 -24.69 -17.04
N LEU A 311 -4.71 -24.42 -16.67
CA LEU A 311 -5.88 -24.85 -17.40
C LEU A 311 -6.10 -23.95 -18.64
N ASN A 312 -7.13 -24.21 -19.45
CA ASN A 312 -7.39 -23.43 -20.65
C ASN A 312 -7.61 -21.96 -20.30
N TYR A 313 -6.91 -21.08 -21.02
CA TYR A 313 -7.09 -19.65 -20.81
C TYR A 313 -8.38 -19.14 -21.48
N ALA A 314 -8.93 -18.09 -20.90
CA ALA A 314 -10.04 -17.33 -21.43
C ALA A 314 -9.59 -16.40 -22.56
N SER A 315 -10.50 -16.00 -23.45
CA SER A 315 -10.23 -14.93 -24.41
C SER A 315 -10.11 -13.55 -23.75
N ALA A 316 -10.56 -13.42 -22.48
CA ALA A 316 -10.32 -12.25 -21.66
C ALA A 316 -8.83 -11.97 -21.54
N ASN A 317 -8.45 -10.74 -21.86
CA ASN A 317 -7.08 -10.25 -21.82
C ASN A 317 -7.05 -8.98 -20.99
N ASP A 318 -6.37 -9.04 -19.85
CA ASP A 318 -6.15 -7.92 -18.92
C ASP A 318 -4.72 -7.40 -19.07
N SER A 319 -4.42 -6.90 -20.28
CA SER A 319 -3.12 -6.32 -20.60
C SER A 319 -2.92 -4.97 -19.89
N GLN A 320 -1.68 -4.59 -19.75
CA GLN A 320 -1.36 -3.22 -19.34
C GLN A 320 -1.69 -2.24 -20.49
N GLY A 321 -1.95 -0.99 -20.13
CA GLY A 321 -2.25 0.10 -21.03
C GLY A 321 -1.97 1.45 -20.39
N LEU A 322 -2.20 2.51 -21.15
CA LEU A 322 -2.20 3.89 -20.68
C LEU A 322 -3.58 4.49 -20.92
N VAL A 323 -4.13 5.11 -19.91
CA VAL A 323 -5.39 5.84 -19.95
C VAL A 323 -5.13 7.32 -19.83
N ILE A 324 -5.77 8.09 -20.67
CA ILE A 324 -5.75 9.55 -20.68
C ILE A 324 -7.16 10.09 -20.42
N ARG A 325 -7.28 11.26 -19.82
CA ARG A 325 -8.54 12.00 -19.74
C ARG A 325 -9.07 12.27 -21.13
N ALA A 326 -10.36 11.98 -21.36
CA ALA A 326 -10.98 12.08 -22.68
C ALA A 326 -11.03 13.54 -23.21
N ASP A 327 -11.19 14.53 -22.31
CA ASP A 327 -11.16 15.96 -22.68
C ASP A 327 -9.78 16.36 -23.26
N ILE A 328 -8.70 15.98 -22.59
CA ILE A 328 -7.32 16.25 -23.03
C ILE A 328 -6.99 15.46 -24.31
N ALA A 329 -7.37 14.19 -24.37
CA ALA A 329 -7.16 13.38 -25.57
C ALA A 329 -7.81 14.00 -26.81
N LYS A 330 -9.03 14.53 -26.66
CA LYS A 330 -9.75 15.22 -27.72
C LYS A 330 -9.09 16.55 -28.10
N GLU A 331 -8.66 17.34 -27.11
CA GLU A 331 -8.01 18.64 -27.30
C GLU A 331 -6.71 18.48 -28.11
N LEU A 332 -5.86 17.52 -27.72
CA LEU A 332 -4.55 17.27 -28.34
C LEU A 332 -4.57 16.27 -29.51
N GLY A 333 -5.72 15.66 -29.80
CA GLY A 333 -5.86 14.67 -30.88
C GLY A 333 -5.18 13.34 -30.59
N ILE A 334 -4.96 12.99 -29.32
CA ILE A 334 -4.23 11.79 -28.87
C ILE A 334 -5.16 10.58 -28.92
N LYS A 335 -4.74 9.50 -29.63
CA LYS A 335 -5.47 8.23 -29.74
C LYS A 335 -4.59 7.01 -29.50
N THR A 336 -3.29 7.15 -29.72
CA THR A 336 -2.31 6.07 -29.61
C THR A 336 -1.21 6.43 -28.61
N ILE A 337 -0.42 5.43 -28.22
CA ILE A 337 0.75 5.65 -27.37
C ILE A 337 1.82 6.47 -28.12
N SER A 338 1.92 6.29 -29.46
CA SER A 338 2.80 7.13 -30.28
C SER A 338 2.37 8.61 -30.29
N ASP A 339 1.06 8.90 -30.25
CA ASP A 339 0.58 10.28 -30.14
C ASP A 339 0.87 10.83 -28.74
N LEU A 340 0.58 10.05 -27.71
CA LEU A 340 0.88 10.42 -26.32
C LEU A 340 2.35 10.80 -26.12
N GLN A 341 3.27 10.02 -26.68
CA GLN A 341 4.71 10.24 -26.57
C GLN A 341 5.11 11.60 -27.13
N LYS A 342 4.50 12.06 -28.23
CA LYS A 342 4.78 13.38 -28.84
C LYS A 342 4.33 14.55 -27.94
N HIS A 343 3.27 14.34 -27.16
CA HIS A 343 2.66 15.36 -26.30
C HIS A 343 3.04 15.21 -24.81
N ALA A 344 3.95 14.28 -24.48
CA ALA A 344 4.27 13.97 -23.08
C ALA A 344 4.71 15.18 -22.26
N SER A 345 5.43 16.15 -22.88
CA SER A 345 5.92 17.35 -22.19
C SER A 345 4.82 18.35 -21.79
N GLU A 346 3.61 18.15 -22.28
CA GLU A 346 2.44 18.95 -21.93
C GLU A 346 1.62 18.32 -20.80
N LEU A 347 1.85 17.05 -20.49
CA LEU A 347 0.99 16.19 -19.68
C LEU A 347 1.58 15.84 -18.32
N ASN A 348 0.71 15.77 -17.32
CA ASN A 348 1.04 15.30 -15.98
C ASN A 348 0.74 13.79 -15.89
N PHE A 349 1.73 13.02 -15.48
CA PHE A 349 1.64 11.57 -15.38
C PHE A 349 1.47 11.11 -13.92
N ALA A 350 0.39 10.38 -13.67
CA ALA A 350 0.20 9.68 -12.41
C ALA A 350 0.78 8.27 -12.52
N SER A 351 2.01 8.09 -12.06
CA SER A 351 2.68 6.79 -12.10
C SER A 351 2.34 5.93 -10.89
N GLN A 352 2.64 4.66 -11.02
CA GLN A 352 2.70 3.67 -9.94
C GLN A 352 4.17 3.26 -9.80
N GLY A 353 4.69 3.15 -8.57
CA GLY A 353 6.13 2.96 -8.36
C GLY A 353 6.72 1.72 -9.03
N GLU A 354 5.93 0.65 -9.14
CA GLU A 354 6.34 -0.55 -9.88
C GLU A 354 6.34 -0.34 -11.39
N PHE A 355 5.43 0.48 -11.93
CA PHE A 355 5.35 0.78 -13.36
C PHE A 355 6.61 1.50 -13.85
N ASP A 356 7.23 2.32 -13.03
CA ASP A 356 8.47 3.04 -13.35
C ASP A 356 9.70 2.12 -13.41
N GLN A 357 9.62 0.88 -12.92
CA GLN A 357 10.76 -0.01 -12.71
C GLN A 357 10.72 -1.28 -13.56
N ARG A 358 9.55 -1.72 -14.01
CA ARG A 358 9.37 -2.99 -14.71
C ARG A 358 9.73 -2.87 -16.18
N ASP A 359 10.40 -3.88 -16.74
CA ASP A 359 10.76 -3.93 -18.17
C ASP A 359 9.53 -4.04 -19.10
N ASP A 360 8.40 -4.53 -18.59
CA ASP A 360 7.10 -4.60 -19.28
C ASP A 360 6.22 -3.36 -19.02
N ALA A 361 6.81 -2.26 -18.55
CA ALA A 361 6.13 -1.01 -18.24
C ALA A 361 6.93 0.19 -18.77
N LEU A 362 7.09 1.28 -18.03
CA LEU A 362 7.68 2.52 -18.52
C LEU A 362 9.08 2.35 -19.15
N PRO A 363 10.03 1.60 -18.56
CA PRO A 363 11.33 1.36 -19.19
C PRO A 363 11.26 0.69 -20.56
N GLY A 364 10.37 -0.28 -20.73
CA GLY A 364 10.14 -0.94 -22.03
C GLY A 364 9.39 -0.05 -23.02
N LEU A 365 8.41 0.72 -22.55
CA LEU A 365 7.72 1.72 -23.38
C LEU A 365 8.71 2.75 -23.93
N ILE A 366 9.64 3.24 -23.12
CA ILE A 366 10.68 4.16 -23.56
C ILE A 366 11.56 3.55 -24.64
N LYS A 367 11.93 2.28 -24.52
CA LYS A 367 12.69 1.57 -25.55
C LYS A 367 11.92 1.44 -26.86
N THR A 368 10.59 1.30 -26.79
CA THR A 368 9.73 1.03 -27.97
C THR A 368 9.22 2.33 -28.60
N TYR A 369 8.78 3.28 -27.81
CA TYR A 369 8.11 4.51 -28.27
C TYR A 369 9.03 5.74 -28.25
N GLY A 370 10.13 5.71 -27.53
CA GLY A 370 10.98 6.85 -27.22
C GLY A 370 10.73 7.41 -25.82
N PRO A 371 11.51 8.40 -25.39
CA PRO A 371 11.38 9.00 -24.06
C PRO A 371 10.05 9.72 -23.90
N PHE A 372 9.48 9.60 -22.69
CA PHE A 372 8.31 10.37 -22.28
C PHE A 372 8.79 11.47 -21.32
N ASP A 373 9.02 12.65 -21.86
CA ASP A 373 9.49 13.82 -21.08
C ASP A 373 8.29 14.52 -20.44
N TRP A 374 7.67 13.84 -19.44
CA TRP A 374 6.46 14.34 -18.79
C TRP A 374 6.63 15.73 -18.20
N LYS A 375 5.62 16.61 -18.32
CA LYS A 375 5.55 17.88 -17.62
C LYS A 375 5.73 17.69 -16.11
N SER A 376 5.12 16.67 -15.55
CA SER A 376 5.39 16.17 -14.20
C SER A 376 5.06 14.68 -14.11
N SER A 377 5.77 13.96 -13.25
CA SER A 377 5.44 12.57 -12.88
C SER A 377 5.39 12.45 -11.37
N LYS A 378 4.32 11.84 -10.84
CA LYS A 378 4.14 11.57 -9.42
C LYS A 378 3.64 10.16 -9.23
N ILE A 379 4.11 9.51 -8.14
CA ILE A 379 3.67 8.17 -7.76
C ILE A 379 2.41 8.29 -6.90
N TYR A 380 1.38 7.53 -7.26
CA TYR A 380 0.13 7.38 -6.52
C TYR A 380 -0.14 5.91 -6.25
N ASP A 381 -0.98 5.63 -5.25
CA ASP A 381 -1.55 4.30 -5.08
C ASP A 381 -2.48 3.95 -6.25
N ASN A 382 -2.47 2.67 -6.66
CA ASN A 382 -3.27 2.21 -7.80
C ASN A 382 -4.78 2.48 -7.62
N SER A 383 -5.29 2.42 -6.40
CA SER A 383 -6.71 2.68 -6.10
C SER A 383 -7.13 4.13 -6.34
N LEU A 384 -6.18 5.07 -6.41
CA LEU A 384 -6.44 6.50 -6.56
C LEU A 384 -6.33 7.02 -7.99
N LYS A 385 -5.88 6.20 -8.94
CA LYS A 385 -5.54 6.65 -10.30
C LYS A 385 -6.68 7.38 -11.02
N TYR A 386 -7.91 6.88 -10.93
CA TYR A 386 -9.06 7.56 -11.54
C TYR A 386 -9.51 8.80 -10.77
N THR A 387 -9.41 8.78 -9.43
CA THR A 387 -9.65 9.98 -8.61
C THR A 387 -8.71 11.11 -8.96
N VAL A 388 -7.43 10.80 -9.23
CA VAL A 388 -6.42 11.76 -9.65
C VAL A 388 -6.73 12.36 -11.02
N LEU A 389 -7.24 11.55 -11.96
CA LEU A 389 -7.70 12.01 -13.26
C LEU A 389 -8.96 12.89 -13.13
N ASP A 390 -9.96 12.47 -12.35
CA ASP A 390 -11.21 13.21 -12.13
C ASP A 390 -10.94 14.57 -11.47
N ASN A 391 -9.99 14.63 -10.53
CA ASN A 391 -9.57 15.87 -9.87
C ASN A 391 -8.66 16.75 -10.75
N LYS A 392 -8.31 16.30 -11.96
CA LYS A 392 -7.39 16.99 -12.89
C LYS A 392 -5.99 17.24 -12.31
N GLU A 393 -5.56 16.39 -11.39
CA GLU A 393 -4.21 16.44 -10.80
C GLU A 393 -3.18 15.71 -11.68
N ALA A 394 -3.66 14.82 -12.54
CA ALA A 394 -2.91 14.21 -13.63
C ALA A 394 -3.80 14.08 -14.87
N ASP A 395 -3.16 13.86 -16.01
CA ASP A 395 -3.81 13.75 -17.31
C ASP A 395 -3.77 12.30 -17.81
N VAL A 396 -2.72 11.56 -17.43
CA VAL A 396 -2.44 10.19 -17.89
C VAL A 396 -2.06 9.31 -16.69
N THR A 397 -2.48 8.04 -16.73
CA THR A 397 -2.10 7.01 -15.75
C THR A 397 -1.96 5.64 -16.40
N PRO A 398 -1.14 4.72 -15.85
CA PRO A 398 -1.19 3.31 -16.21
C PRO A 398 -2.55 2.72 -15.81
N ALA A 399 -3.04 1.81 -16.64
CA ALA A 399 -4.28 1.08 -16.38
C ALA A 399 -4.20 -0.32 -16.97
N TYR A 400 -5.18 -1.14 -16.63
CA TYR A 400 -5.37 -2.43 -17.25
C TYR A 400 -6.55 -2.38 -18.23
N THR A 401 -6.47 -3.15 -19.32
CA THR A 401 -7.44 -3.06 -20.44
C THR A 401 -8.84 -3.57 -20.09
N SER A 402 -9.02 -4.21 -18.95
CA SER A 402 -10.30 -4.73 -18.45
C SER A 402 -10.87 -3.94 -17.27
N GLU A 403 -10.27 -2.79 -16.89
CA GLU A 403 -10.76 -2.00 -15.75
C GLU A 403 -12.18 -1.46 -15.96
N GLY A 404 -13.01 -1.57 -14.93
CA GLY A 404 -14.41 -1.21 -14.99
C GLY A 404 -14.67 0.26 -15.33
N GLN A 405 -13.80 1.17 -14.91
CA GLN A 405 -13.90 2.60 -15.19
C GLN A 405 -13.87 2.93 -16.68
N LEU A 406 -13.28 2.04 -17.49
CA LEU A 406 -13.16 2.22 -18.95
C LEU A 406 -14.50 2.17 -19.70
N VAL A 407 -15.59 1.76 -19.05
CA VAL A 407 -16.94 1.92 -19.61
C VAL A 407 -17.35 3.38 -19.75
N ASN A 408 -16.73 4.29 -18.99
CA ASN A 408 -17.00 5.73 -19.02
C ASN A 408 -16.13 6.43 -20.08
N THR A 409 -16.41 6.16 -21.36
CA THR A 409 -15.63 6.69 -22.50
C THR A 409 -15.68 8.21 -22.64
N ASP A 410 -16.66 8.88 -22.02
CA ASP A 410 -16.73 10.35 -21.95
C ASP A 410 -15.70 10.96 -21.00
N LYS A 411 -15.19 10.17 -20.05
CA LYS A 411 -14.19 10.60 -19.07
C LYS A 411 -12.79 10.12 -19.41
N TYR A 412 -12.66 8.87 -19.89
CA TYR A 412 -11.40 8.17 -20.02
C TYR A 412 -11.24 7.56 -21.41
N LEU A 413 -10.07 7.69 -21.96
CA LEU A 413 -9.68 7.02 -23.20
C LEU A 413 -8.52 6.07 -22.93
N LEU A 414 -8.74 4.78 -23.13
CA LEU A 414 -7.67 3.80 -23.21
C LEU A 414 -6.94 3.98 -24.55
N LEU A 415 -5.63 4.27 -24.48
CA LEU A 415 -4.83 4.50 -25.66
C LEU A 415 -4.50 3.19 -26.38
N LYS A 416 -4.54 3.23 -27.71
CA LYS A 416 -4.14 2.09 -28.52
C LYS A 416 -2.62 1.92 -28.44
N ASP A 417 -2.18 0.71 -28.09
CA ASP A 417 -0.80 0.26 -28.24
C ASP A 417 -0.52 -0.04 -29.73
N ASP A 418 -0.15 0.99 -30.49
CA ASP A 418 0.02 0.93 -31.94
C ASP A 418 1.29 0.21 -32.39
N LYS A 419 2.25 -0.01 -31.46
CA LYS A 419 3.46 -0.81 -31.71
C LYS A 419 3.42 -2.20 -31.09
N GLN A 420 2.30 -2.60 -30.47
CA GLN A 420 2.09 -3.92 -29.85
C GLN A 420 3.21 -4.28 -28.86
N PHE A 421 3.49 -3.34 -27.97
CA PHE A 421 4.56 -3.50 -26.98
C PHE A 421 4.22 -4.54 -25.92
N TRP A 422 2.97 -4.53 -25.40
CA TRP A 422 2.61 -5.43 -24.32
C TRP A 422 2.32 -6.85 -24.78
N PRO A 423 2.79 -7.87 -24.01
CA PRO A 423 2.37 -9.24 -24.23
C PRO A 423 0.89 -9.43 -23.85
N PRO A 424 0.28 -10.54 -24.27
CA PRO A 424 -1.04 -10.90 -23.81
C PRO A 424 -1.05 -11.33 -22.36
N TYR A 425 -2.05 -10.89 -21.60
CA TYR A 425 -2.34 -11.27 -20.24
C TYR A 425 -3.67 -12.01 -20.17
N ASN A 426 -3.75 -13.16 -20.87
CA ASN A 426 -4.97 -13.96 -20.87
C ASN A 426 -5.18 -14.60 -19.49
N LEU A 427 -6.41 -14.52 -19.01
CA LEU A 427 -6.87 -15.07 -17.75
C LEU A 427 -6.96 -16.59 -17.80
N ALA A 428 -6.42 -17.31 -16.84
CA ALA A 428 -6.54 -18.76 -16.75
C ALA A 428 -6.53 -19.25 -15.28
N PRO A 429 -7.23 -20.36 -14.96
CA PRO A 429 -7.05 -21.03 -13.67
C PRO A 429 -5.68 -21.72 -13.59
N VAL A 430 -4.95 -21.50 -12.51
CA VAL A 430 -3.73 -22.25 -12.19
C VAL A 430 -3.98 -23.14 -10.98
N VAL A 431 -3.67 -24.43 -11.08
CA VAL A 431 -4.07 -25.44 -10.11
C VAL A 431 -2.89 -26.36 -9.79
N ARG A 432 -2.70 -26.71 -8.53
CA ARG A 432 -1.66 -27.67 -8.13
C ARG A 432 -1.95 -29.05 -8.71
N ASN A 433 -0.94 -29.72 -9.24
CA ASN A 433 -1.07 -31.01 -9.89
C ASN A 433 -1.69 -32.10 -8.99
N GLU A 434 -1.33 -32.10 -7.71
CA GLU A 434 -1.88 -33.04 -6.75
C GLU A 434 -3.40 -32.87 -6.53
N VAL A 435 -3.88 -31.62 -6.64
CA VAL A 435 -5.31 -31.28 -6.51
C VAL A 435 -6.09 -31.80 -7.73
N LEU A 436 -5.57 -31.60 -8.95
CA LEU A 436 -6.19 -32.13 -10.17
C LEU A 436 -6.19 -33.67 -10.18
N LYS A 437 -5.10 -34.32 -9.74
CA LYS A 437 -5.05 -35.79 -9.65
C LYS A 437 -6.09 -36.32 -8.69
N ALA A 438 -6.31 -35.67 -7.54
CA ALA A 438 -7.30 -36.03 -6.57
C ALA A 438 -8.75 -35.70 -6.99
N ASN A 439 -8.92 -34.72 -7.87
CA ASN A 439 -10.22 -34.15 -8.26
C ASN A 439 -10.26 -33.84 -9.78
N PRO A 440 -10.30 -34.87 -10.64
CA PRO A 440 -10.17 -34.68 -12.10
C PRO A 440 -11.30 -33.86 -12.73
N GLY A 441 -12.46 -33.73 -12.09
CA GLY A 441 -13.58 -32.91 -12.54
C GLY A 441 -13.31 -31.40 -12.53
N ILE A 442 -12.37 -30.93 -11.72
CA ILE A 442 -12.04 -29.48 -11.59
C ILE A 442 -11.64 -28.90 -12.92
N GLU A 443 -10.80 -29.57 -13.70
CA GLU A 443 -10.34 -29.13 -15.00
C GLU A 443 -11.51 -28.87 -15.97
N THR A 444 -12.43 -29.81 -16.07
CA THR A 444 -13.60 -29.70 -16.96
C THR A 444 -14.50 -28.54 -16.54
N ILE A 445 -14.74 -28.38 -15.23
CA ILE A 445 -15.61 -27.31 -14.69
C ILE A 445 -15.00 -25.94 -14.97
N LEU A 446 -13.73 -25.75 -14.61
CA LEU A 446 -13.08 -24.43 -14.75
C LEU A 446 -12.83 -24.06 -16.22
N ASN A 447 -12.54 -25.03 -17.09
CA ASN A 447 -12.43 -24.77 -18.56
C ASN A 447 -13.75 -24.32 -19.17
N LYS A 448 -14.91 -24.82 -18.68
CA LYS A 448 -16.23 -24.32 -19.12
C LYS A 448 -16.44 -22.86 -18.70
N VAL A 449 -16.01 -22.48 -17.51
CA VAL A 449 -16.07 -21.10 -17.04
C VAL A 449 -15.17 -20.21 -17.91
N SER A 450 -13.89 -20.61 -18.11
CA SER A 450 -12.94 -19.85 -18.93
C SER A 450 -13.46 -19.56 -20.35
N ALA A 451 -14.17 -20.51 -20.97
CA ALA A 451 -14.75 -20.36 -22.30
C ALA A 451 -15.87 -19.30 -22.38
N LYS A 452 -16.39 -18.82 -21.24
CA LYS A 452 -17.45 -17.79 -21.14
C LYS A 452 -16.92 -16.39 -20.80
N LEU A 453 -15.61 -16.27 -20.58
CA LEU A 453 -14.97 -15.03 -20.17
C LEU A 453 -14.21 -14.43 -21.36
N ASP A 454 -14.76 -13.34 -21.90
CA ASP A 454 -14.05 -12.44 -22.83
C ASP A 454 -13.78 -11.08 -22.14
N THR A 455 -12.94 -10.24 -22.76
CA THR A 455 -12.56 -8.95 -22.18
C THR A 455 -13.77 -8.05 -21.93
N ALA A 456 -14.74 -8.02 -22.85
CA ALA A 456 -15.93 -7.19 -22.70
C ALA A 456 -16.81 -7.63 -21.50
N THR A 457 -16.98 -8.94 -21.35
CA THR A 457 -17.69 -9.53 -20.20
C THR A 457 -16.98 -9.17 -18.90
N VAL A 458 -15.67 -9.36 -18.83
CA VAL A 458 -14.88 -9.09 -17.63
C VAL A 458 -14.90 -7.60 -17.28
N THR A 459 -14.72 -6.71 -18.25
CA THR A 459 -14.83 -5.24 -18.04
C THR A 459 -16.21 -4.85 -17.48
N LYS A 460 -17.28 -5.48 -17.99
CA LYS A 460 -18.63 -5.22 -17.49
C LYS A 460 -18.82 -5.69 -16.05
N LEU A 461 -18.28 -6.85 -15.70
CA LEU A 461 -18.33 -7.35 -14.31
C LEU A 461 -17.55 -6.44 -13.38
N ASN A 462 -16.36 -6.01 -13.80
CA ASN A 462 -15.55 -5.05 -13.04
C ASN A 462 -16.30 -3.72 -12.87
N ALA A 463 -16.99 -3.23 -13.92
CA ALA A 463 -17.76 -1.99 -13.83
C ALA A 463 -18.91 -2.06 -12.81
N GLN A 464 -19.60 -3.18 -12.71
CA GLN A 464 -20.66 -3.36 -11.71
C GLN A 464 -20.16 -3.22 -10.28
N VAL A 465 -18.92 -3.63 -10.02
CA VAL A 465 -18.29 -3.48 -8.70
C VAL A 465 -17.67 -2.09 -8.53
N ASP A 466 -16.77 -1.70 -9.45
CA ASP A 466 -15.91 -0.53 -9.27
C ASP A 466 -16.62 0.80 -9.57
N VAL A 467 -17.64 0.79 -10.43
CA VAL A 467 -18.38 1.98 -10.86
C VAL A 467 -19.75 2.02 -10.19
N ASP A 468 -20.49 0.90 -10.22
CA ASP A 468 -21.86 0.84 -9.70
C ASP A 468 -21.90 0.52 -8.18
N GLY A 469 -20.74 0.17 -7.58
CA GLY A 469 -20.61 -0.09 -6.15
C GLY A 469 -21.28 -1.37 -5.65
N GLN A 470 -21.54 -2.35 -6.56
CA GLN A 470 -22.15 -3.61 -6.18
C GLN A 470 -21.16 -4.52 -5.48
N ASP A 471 -21.66 -5.41 -4.62
CA ASP A 471 -20.81 -6.43 -3.99
C ASP A 471 -20.30 -7.45 -5.02
N TYR A 472 -19.01 -7.73 -4.99
CA TYR A 472 -18.36 -8.60 -6.00
C TYR A 472 -18.91 -10.04 -5.97
N GLN A 473 -19.36 -10.54 -4.83
CA GLN A 473 -19.94 -11.87 -4.69
C GLN A 473 -21.32 -11.94 -5.35
N GLU A 474 -22.12 -10.90 -5.20
CA GLU A 474 -23.43 -10.82 -5.86
C GLU A 474 -23.29 -10.65 -7.38
N VAL A 475 -22.32 -9.87 -7.86
CA VAL A 475 -21.98 -9.74 -9.29
C VAL A 475 -21.55 -11.09 -9.86
N ALA A 476 -20.63 -11.79 -9.19
CA ALA A 476 -20.16 -13.11 -9.59
C ALA A 476 -21.31 -14.13 -9.63
N LYS A 477 -22.16 -14.13 -8.63
CA LYS A 477 -23.33 -15.02 -8.53
C LYS A 477 -24.38 -14.74 -9.61
N ALA A 478 -24.65 -13.47 -9.89
CA ALA A 478 -25.56 -13.08 -10.98
C ALA A 478 -25.03 -13.56 -12.35
N PHE A 479 -23.75 -13.34 -12.62
CA PHE A 479 -23.11 -13.79 -13.84
C PHE A 479 -23.08 -15.33 -13.95
N TYR A 480 -22.67 -16.02 -12.87
CA TYR A 480 -22.59 -17.49 -12.87
C TYR A 480 -23.94 -18.13 -13.23
N LYS A 481 -25.07 -17.57 -12.77
CA LYS A 481 -26.41 -18.04 -13.15
C LYS A 481 -26.69 -17.96 -14.65
N THR A 482 -26.02 -17.10 -15.39
CA THR A 482 -26.19 -16.95 -16.84
C THR A 482 -25.39 -17.95 -17.67
N ILE A 483 -24.36 -18.55 -17.08
CA ILE A 483 -23.42 -19.45 -17.76
C ILE A 483 -23.52 -20.92 -17.28
N LYS A 484 -24.30 -21.16 -16.23
CA LYS A 484 -24.58 -22.46 -15.63
C LYS A 484 -25.30 -23.44 -16.59
#